data_2226ec6728b90cd71ada7c3b3759d99c
#
_entry.id   2226ec6728b90cd71ada7c3b3759d99c
#
_cell.length_a   1.000
_cell.length_b   1.000
_cell.length_c   1.000
_cell.angle_alpha   90.00
_cell.angle_beta   90.00
_cell.angle_gamma   90.00
#
_symmetry.space_group_name_H-M   'P 1'
#
loop_
_entity.id
_entity.type
_entity.pdbx_description
1 polymer ?
#
loop_
_entity_poly.entity_id
_entity_poly.type
_entity_poly.pdbx_seq_one_letter_code
_entity_poly.pdbx_strand_id
1 'polypeptide(L)'
;MKHFIITALACAATLFACACNGNKPEPEPTPTPEPAPTPAFSLDSLNGRYLEALGGAYDVFENTGSLPATINIEGIKHTKGQYTVAACMLVGKIAADPKTWQDEDIDPFVPAFGGDYRWNTYDPDEIDWQHIKYMASRILAYAQDKKSLPNYVTFPSSDETSEGYMPQLTMIVTKHDNMMNLNAYMVVLTRALKYVKENEGKTPEKVSSWPATYLDAVRNCPKDDPLVKSTLDAALKKKNLGADATARQKAEAIFEYARDEWEWEDYMNTRKGALGTINAKGGNCCDLTHATIAMCRAAGIPARYLHGQCYFTSGVIGHLIPEIYVDGKWWVCDPSNNNATFGTPTWKGMETFNGRYNELEF
;
A
#
# COMPACT_ATOMS: atom_id res chain seq x y z
N MET A 1 -49.95 2.89 28.80
CA MET A 1 -50.24 4.32 29.09
C MET A 1 -49.47 5.11 28.05
N LYS A 2 -50.11 5.42 26.98
CA LYS A 2 -50.69 6.66 26.48
C LYS A 2 -49.80 7.90 26.72
N HIS A 3 -49.25 8.52 25.64
CA HIS A 3 -49.82 9.80 25.20
C HIS A 3 -49.37 10.18 23.80
N PHE A 4 -50.37 10.37 22.96
CA PHE A 4 -50.36 11.05 21.66
C PHE A 4 -50.15 12.54 21.85
N ILE A 5 -49.50 13.23 20.92
CA ILE A 5 -49.64 14.67 20.70
C ILE A 5 -49.98 14.91 19.25
N ILE A 6 -51.07 15.61 19.08
CA ILE A 6 -51.78 15.95 17.84
C ILE A 6 -51.21 17.25 17.28
N THR A 7 -51.02 17.26 15.97
CA THR A 7 -50.70 18.47 15.17
C THR A 7 -51.97 19.22 14.88
N ALA A 8 -52.03 20.52 15.22
CA ALA A 8 -53.12 21.41 14.88
C ALA A 8 -52.84 22.15 13.56
N LEU A 9 -53.77 22.00 12.62
CA LEU A 9 -53.88 22.75 11.38
C LEU A 9 -54.67 24.03 11.64
N ALA A 10 -54.13 25.20 11.33
CA ALA A 10 -54.85 26.45 11.37
C ALA A 10 -55.18 26.94 9.96
N CYS A 11 -56.45 26.91 9.61
CA CYS A 11 -57.03 27.62 8.45
C CYS A 11 -57.20 29.10 8.84
N ALA A 12 -56.69 30.02 8.06
CA ALA A 12 -57.03 31.45 8.15
C ALA A 12 -57.86 31.83 6.93
N ALA A 13 -59.03 32.36 7.21
CA ALA A 13 -60.01 32.81 6.27
C ALA A 13 -59.65 34.20 5.70
N THR A 14 -59.88 34.35 4.41
CA THR A 14 -59.80 35.59 3.65
C THR A 14 -60.95 36.52 3.94
N LEU A 15 -60.65 37.81 4.28
CA LEU A 15 -61.58 38.91 4.21
C LEU A 15 -61.12 39.90 3.12
N PHE A 16 -61.95 40.05 2.08
CA PHE A 16 -61.82 41.10 1.08
C PHE A 16 -62.24 42.46 1.66
N ALA A 17 -61.33 43.42 1.60
CA ALA A 17 -61.72 44.87 1.68
C ALA A 17 -61.06 45.55 0.48
N CYS A 18 -61.98 46.08 -0.36
CA CYS A 18 -61.66 46.92 -1.50
C CYS A 18 -61.46 48.33 -1.06
N ALA A 19 -60.28 48.90 -1.29
CA ALA A 19 -60.12 50.38 -1.26
C ALA A 19 -59.04 50.78 -2.28
N CYS A 20 -59.46 51.63 -3.22
CA CYS A 20 -58.61 52.21 -4.25
C CYS A 20 -57.63 53.25 -3.65
N ASN A 21 -56.40 53.23 -4.07
CA ASN A 21 -55.63 54.30 -4.71
C ASN A 21 -54.11 54.17 -4.50
N GLY A 22 -53.39 54.52 -5.53
CA GLY A 22 -52.01 54.94 -5.46
C GLY A 22 -51.00 53.86 -5.90
N ASN A 23 -50.67 53.84 -7.20
CA ASN A 23 -49.48 53.16 -7.73
C ASN A 23 -48.23 53.64 -7.02
N LYS A 24 -47.78 52.87 -6.04
CA LYS A 24 -46.36 52.84 -5.70
C LYS A 24 -45.75 51.63 -6.39
N PRO A 25 -44.63 51.80 -7.10
CA PRO A 25 -43.92 50.63 -7.63
C PRO A 25 -43.52 49.71 -6.49
N GLU A 26 -43.84 48.45 -6.63
CA GLU A 26 -43.40 47.40 -5.75
C GLU A 26 -41.87 47.41 -5.73
N PRO A 27 -41.22 47.38 -4.56
CA PRO A 27 -39.76 47.32 -4.53
C PRO A 27 -39.33 46.06 -5.25
N GLU A 28 -38.43 46.21 -6.24
CA GLU A 28 -37.80 45.08 -6.91
C GLU A 28 -37.25 44.10 -5.84
N PRO A 29 -37.44 42.78 -6.02
CA PRO A 29 -36.90 41.81 -5.09
C PRO A 29 -35.39 42.01 -5.02
N THR A 30 -34.87 42.24 -3.82
CA THR A 30 -33.44 42.33 -3.56
C THR A 30 -32.80 41.09 -4.12
N PRO A 31 -31.81 41.18 -5.01
CA PRO A 31 -31.18 39.97 -5.57
C PRO A 31 -30.65 39.12 -4.40
N THR A 32 -31.08 37.87 -4.37
CA THR A 32 -30.55 36.89 -3.43
C THR A 32 -29.05 36.90 -3.61
N PRO A 33 -28.25 37.11 -2.55
CA PRO A 33 -26.78 37.08 -2.69
C PRO A 33 -26.38 35.77 -3.34
N GLU A 34 -25.63 35.89 -4.42
CA GLU A 34 -25.05 34.74 -5.11
C GLU A 34 -24.28 33.93 -4.07
N PRO A 35 -24.49 32.60 -3.95
CA PRO A 35 -23.75 31.80 -2.99
C PRO A 35 -22.26 32.05 -3.20
N ALA A 36 -21.53 32.29 -2.13
CA ALA A 36 -20.10 32.51 -2.18
C ALA A 36 -19.46 31.37 -2.96
N PRO A 37 -18.54 31.67 -3.89
CA PRO A 37 -17.89 30.61 -4.69
C PRO A 37 -17.31 29.58 -3.74
N THR A 38 -17.69 28.32 -3.95
CA THR A 38 -17.15 27.18 -3.19
C THR A 38 -15.62 27.25 -3.31
N PRO A 39 -14.88 27.22 -2.19
CA PRO A 39 -13.43 27.31 -2.25
C PRO A 39 -12.89 26.16 -3.13
N ALA A 40 -12.19 26.52 -4.19
CA ALA A 40 -11.49 25.57 -5.02
C ALA A 40 -10.38 24.91 -4.20
N PHE A 41 -9.97 23.69 -4.59
CA PHE A 41 -8.79 23.02 -4.05
C PHE A 41 -7.60 24.00 -3.97
N SER A 42 -6.95 24.07 -2.81
CA SER A 42 -5.80 24.92 -2.57
C SER A 42 -4.80 24.23 -1.64
N LEU A 43 -3.53 24.22 -2.00
CA LEU A 43 -2.46 23.78 -1.12
C LEU A 43 -2.22 24.74 0.06
N ASP A 44 -2.68 25.99 -0.05
CA ASP A 44 -2.60 26.99 1.04
C ASP A 44 -3.64 26.76 2.15
N SER A 45 -4.63 25.91 1.90
CA SER A 45 -5.59 25.50 2.93
C SER A 45 -4.94 24.60 3.98
N LEU A 46 -5.55 24.43 5.15
CA LEU A 46 -5.03 23.54 6.19
C LEU A 46 -4.89 22.10 5.68
N ASN A 47 -5.93 21.58 5.01
CA ASN A 47 -5.89 20.25 4.40
C ASN A 47 -4.85 20.16 3.28
N GLY A 48 -4.66 21.23 2.51
CA GLY A 48 -3.63 21.32 1.50
C GLY A 48 -2.22 21.20 2.07
N ARG A 49 -1.95 21.83 3.21
CA ARG A 49 -0.65 21.72 3.91
C ARG A 49 -0.39 20.32 4.47
N TYR A 50 -1.43 19.65 4.98
CA TYR A 50 -1.32 18.23 5.35
C TYR A 50 -1.05 17.37 4.13
N LEU A 51 -1.74 17.60 3.03
CA LEU A 51 -1.56 16.89 1.78
C LEU A 51 -0.13 17.05 1.24
N GLU A 52 0.41 18.27 1.30
CA GLU A 52 1.77 18.56 0.87
C GLU A 52 2.80 17.80 1.71
N ALA A 53 2.69 17.87 3.04
CA ALA A 53 3.63 17.20 3.95
C ALA A 53 3.56 15.67 3.84
N LEU A 54 2.35 15.11 3.72
CA LEU A 54 2.14 13.68 3.60
C LEU A 54 2.57 13.14 2.22
N GLY A 55 2.34 13.90 1.13
CA GLY A 55 2.88 13.59 -0.19
C GLY A 55 4.40 13.67 -0.20
N GLY A 56 4.99 14.66 0.49
CA GLY A 56 6.43 14.78 0.69
C GLY A 56 7.05 13.62 1.49
N ALA A 57 6.29 12.98 2.37
CA ALA A 57 6.74 11.77 3.06
C ALA A 57 6.97 10.61 2.06
N TYR A 58 6.20 10.54 0.99
CA TYR A 58 6.43 9.58 -0.08
C TYR A 58 7.70 9.91 -0.90
N ASP A 59 8.00 11.20 -1.13
CA ASP A 59 9.26 11.60 -1.78
C ASP A 59 10.48 11.14 -0.97
N VAL A 60 10.41 11.24 0.36
CA VAL A 60 11.46 10.70 1.25
C VAL A 60 11.58 9.19 1.08
N PHE A 61 10.44 8.48 1.03
CA PHE A 61 10.45 7.04 0.81
C PHE A 61 11.07 6.64 -0.53
N GLU A 62 10.73 7.33 -1.62
CA GLU A 62 11.33 7.06 -2.94
C GLU A 62 12.85 7.22 -2.94
N ASN A 63 13.38 8.18 -2.17
CA ASN A 63 14.81 8.47 -2.10
C ASN A 63 15.58 7.60 -1.10
N THR A 64 14.92 7.08 -0.06
CA THR A 64 15.60 6.42 1.07
C THR A 64 15.15 4.99 1.33
N GLY A 65 14.06 4.54 0.69
CA GLY A 65 13.42 3.24 0.94
C GLY A 65 12.65 3.17 2.26
N SER A 66 12.52 4.29 2.99
CA SER A 66 11.84 4.33 4.29
C SER A 66 11.02 5.58 4.45
N LEU A 67 9.82 5.43 5.01
CA LEU A 67 9.02 6.58 5.41
C LEU A 67 9.71 7.32 6.57
N PRO A 68 9.66 8.67 6.60
CA PRO A 68 10.32 9.46 7.63
C PRO A 68 9.78 9.14 9.03
N ALA A 69 10.65 9.17 10.05
CA ALA A 69 10.22 8.98 11.43
C ALA A 69 9.29 10.09 11.93
N THR A 70 9.45 11.29 11.35
CA THR A 70 8.61 12.47 11.65
C THR A 70 8.46 13.34 10.42
N ILE A 71 7.33 14.05 10.33
CA ILE A 71 7.09 15.11 9.34
C ILE A 71 6.80 16.43 10.09
N ASN A 72 7.03 17.55 9.42
CA ASN A 72 6.68 18.87 9.95
C ASN A 72 5.51 19.43 9.17
N ILE A 73 4.47 19.87 9.88
CA ILE A 73 3.31 20.55 9.32
C ILE A 73 3.13 21.83 10.10
N GLU A 74 3.27 22.98 9.45
CA GLU A 74 3.17 24.32 10.05
C GLU A 74 4.06 24.54 11.29
N GLY A 75 5.27 24.02 11.28
CA GLY A 75 6.19 24.12 12.42
C GLY A 75 5.93 23.09 13.51
N ILE A 76 4.86 22.31 13.43
CA ILE A 76 4.56 21.23 14.39
C ILE A 76 5.11 19.92 13.90
N LYS A 77 5.93 19.29 14.73
CA LYS A 77 6.55 17.98 14.45
C LYS A 77 5.56 16.86 14.77
N HIS A 78 5.18 16.09 13.75
CA HIS A 78 4.32 14.93 13.88
C HIS A 78 5.15 13.65 13.86
N THR A 79 4.97 12.79 14.85
CA THR A 79 5.54 11.44 14.86
C THR A 79 4.89 10.55 13.80
N LYS A 80 5.53 9.42 13.48
CA LYS A 80 4.97 8.44 12.51
C LYS A 80 3.55 8.02 12.87
N GLY A 81 3.26 7.81 14.16
CA GLY A 81 1.91 7.51 14.63
C GLY A 81 0.90 8.63 14.34
N GLN A 82 1.28 9.86 14.66
CA GLN A 82 0.40 11.03 14.44
C GLN A 82 0.13 11.28 12.95
N TYR A 83 1.17 11.26 12.10
CA TYR A 83 0.92 11.50 10.68
C TYR A 83 0.22 10.31 9.99
N THR A 84 0.33 9.08 10.53
CA THR A 84 -0.50 7.97 10.07
C THR A 84 -1.99 8.26 10.30
N VAL A 85 -2.34 8.71 11.51
CA VAL A 85 -3.71 9.13 11.82
C VAL A 85 -4.14 10.28 10.92
N ALA A 86 -3.30 11.32 10.78
CA ALA A 86 -3.58 12.46 9.91
C ALA A 86 -3.84 12.05 8.46
N ALA A 87 -3.01 11.16 7.90
CA ALA A 87 -3.18 10.66 6.53
C ALA A 87 -4.51 9.91 6.35
N CYS A 88 -4.87 9.05 7.32
CA CYS A 88 -6.14 8.35 7.29
C CYS A 88 -7.35 9.29 7.42
N MET A 89 -7.26 10.32 8.28
CA MET A 89 -8.30 11.35 8.39
C MET A 89 -8.43 12.15 7.10
N LEU A 90 -7.32 12.59 6.53
CA LEU A 90 -7.30 13.39 5.30
C LEU A 90 -7.94 12.61 4.13
N VAL A 91 -7.55 11.36 3.91
CA VAL A 91 -8.12 10.52 2.85
C VAL A 91 -9.64 10.38 2.98
N GLY A 92 -10.16 10.29 4.22
CA GLY A 92 -11.61 10.26 4.48
C GLY A 92 -12.32 11.54 4.05
N LYS A 93 -11.64 12.69 4.10
CA LYS A 93 -12.19 14.03 3.80
C LYS A 93 -12.06 14.40 2.31
N ILE A 94 -11.16 13.78 1.55
CA ILE A 94 -10.98 14.06 0.12
C ILE A 94 -12.24 13.67 -0.64
N ALA A 95 -12.89 14.68 -1.24
CA ALA A 95 -14.06 14.51 -2.10
C ALA A 95 -13.65 14.01 -3.49
N ALA A 96 -14.56 13.32 -4.17
CA ALA A 96 -14.36 12.88 -5.56
C ALA A 96 -14.21 14.07 -6.53
N ASP A 97 -14.96 15.15 -6.30
CA ASP A 97 -14.83 16.42 -7.01
C ASP A 97 -13.98 17.40 -6.18
N PRO A 98 -12.79 17.78 -6.65
CA PRO A 98 -11.93 18.74 -5.93
C PRO A 98 -12.58 20.08 -5.60
N LYS A 99 -13.59 20.50 -6.38
CA LYS A 99 -14.33 21.75 -6.15
C LYS A 99 -15.23 21.72 -4.93
N THR A 100 -15.58 20.52 -4.48
CA THR A 100 -16.42 20.30 -3.30
C THR A 100 -15.63 19.97 -2.05
N TRP A 101 -14.29 19.91 -2.16
CA TRP A 101 -13.43 19.62 -1.02
C TRP A 101 -13.43 20.80 -0.06
N GLN A 102 -13.87 20.54 1.17
CA GLN A 102 -13.93 21.55 2.22
C GLN A 102 -12.69 21.46 3.10
N ASP A 103 -12.18 22.63 3.51
CA ASP A 103 -11.10 22.73 4.46
C ASP A 103 -11.64 22.50 5.88
N GLU A 104 -11.40 21.31 6.38
CA GLU A 104 -11.81 20.90 7.72
C GLU A 104 -10.58 20.61 8.59
N ASP A 105 -10.69 20.88 9.88
CA ASP A 105 -9.60 20.59 10.81
C ASP A 105 -9.22 19.11 10.82
N ILE A 106 -7.92 18.86 10.73
CA ILE A 106 -7.30 17.57 10.98
C ILE A 106 -6.61 17.68 12.33
N ASP A 107 -7.20 17.05 13.35
CA ASP A 107 -6.63 16.96 14.69
C ASP A 107 -6.16 15.52 14.97
N PRO A 108 -4.92 15.19 14.60
CA PRO A 108 -4.42 13.83 14.75
C PRO A 108 -4.07 13.57 16.23
N PHE A 109 -4.84 12.71 16.87
CA PHE A 109 -4.48 12.22 18.20
C PHE A 109 -3.19 11.41 18.18
N VAL A 110 -2.54 11.24 19.33
CA VAL A 110 -1.27 10.51 19.47
C VAL A 110 -1.57 9.05 19.85
N PRO A 111 -1.59 8.12 18.91
CA PRO A 111 -1.74 6.71 19.24
C PRO A 111 -0.41 6.12 19.69
N ALA A 112 -0.45 5.07 20.51
CA ALA A 112 0.72 4.23 20.70
C ALA A 112 1.05 3.53 19.38
N PHE A 113 2.34 3.43 19.02
CA PHE A 113 2.78 2.69 17.87
C PHE A 113 2.96 1.22 18.24
N GLY A 114 2.23 0.32 17.58
CA GLY A 114 2.16 -1.11 17.93
C GLY A 114 3.35 -1.96 17.49
N GLY A 115 4.39 -1.38 16.92
CA GLY A 115 5.53 -2.11 16.38
C GLY A 115 5.38 -2.49 14.89
N ASP A 116 6.48 -2.98 14.32
CA ASP A 116 6.51 -3.35 12.90
C ASP A 116 6.06 -4.81 12.73
N TYR A 117 4.96 -4.98 12.04
CA TYR A 117 4.54 -6.28 11.53
C TYR A 117 5.07 -6.44 10.10
N ARG A 118 5.90 -7.44 9.87
CA ARG A 118 6.66 -7.57 8.60
C ARG A 118 5.94 -8.38 7.53
N TRP A 119 4.80 -8.96 7.84
CA TRP A 119 4.15 -9.92 6.96
C TRP A 119 3.03 -9.25 6.14
N ASN A 120 3.07 -9.48 4.84
CA ASN A 120 1.98 -9.17 3.93
C ASN A 120 1.45 -10.48 3.36
N THR A 121 0.19 -10.77 3.59
CA THR A 121 -0.52 -11.87 2.92
C THR A 121 -1.35 -11.36 1.75
N TYR A 122 -1.62 -10.06 1.73
CA TYR A 122 -2.26 -9.35 0.64
C TYR A 122 -1.29 -8.31 0.06
N ASP A 123 -0.93 -8.49 -1.19
CA ASP A 123 0.00 -7.60 -1.89
C ASP A 123 -0.39 -7.54 -3.39
N PRO A 124 -1.52 -6.89 -3.70
CA PRO A 124 -1.96 -6.69 -5.08
C PRO A 124 -1.00 -5.74 -5.80
N ASP A 125 -0.94 -5.80 -7.11
CA ASP A 125 -0.12 -4.88 -7.90
C ASP A 125 -0.63 -3.43 -7.80
N GLU A 126 -1.95 -3.27 -7.69
CA GLU A 126 -2.63 -1.98 -7.56
C GLU A 126 -3.79 -2.06 -6.58
N ILE A 127 -4.03 -0.97 -5.86
CA ILE A 127 -5.18 -0.79 -4.97
C ILE A 127 -6.00 0.39 -5.48
N ASP A 128 -7.30 0.22 -5.63
CA ASP A 128 -8.19 1.31 -6.02
C ASP A 128 -8.43 2.31 -4.85
N TRP A 129 -8.85 3.51 -5.21
CA TRP A 129 -9.06 4.59 -4.24
C TRP A 129 -10.08 4.26 -3.16
N GLN A 130 -11.15 3.54 -3.49
CA GLN A 130 -12.18 3.19 -2.51
C GLN A 130 -11.65 2.21 -1.47
N HIS A 131 -10.83 1.25 -1.89
CA HIS A 131 -10.16 0.35 -0.96
C HIS A 131 -9.15 1.09 -0.07
N ILE A 132 -8.42 2.07 -0.60
CA ILE A 132 -7.52 2.91 0.22
C ILE A 132 -8.34 3.65 1.30
N LYS A 133 -9.48 4.26 0.94
CA LYS A 133 -10.38 4.92 1.90
C LYS A 133 -10.93 3.95 2.95
N TYR A 134 -11.36 2.77 2.52
CA TYR A 134 -11.87 1.73 3.41
C TYR A 134 -10.82 1.30 4.44
N MET A 135 -9.60 1.00 4.00
CA MET A 135 -8.50 0.60 4.88
C MET A 135 -8.14 1.73 5.86
N ALA A 136 -8.12 2.99 5.41
CA ALA A 136 -7.90 4.15 6.26
C ALA A 136 -8.97 4.25 7.37
N SER A 137 -10.24 4.06 7.04
CA SER A 137 -11.34 4.11 8.01
C SER A 137 -11.20 3.02 9.08
N ARG A 138 -10.75 1.83 8.72
CA ARG A 138 -10.50 0.73 9.67
C ARG A 138 -9.35 1.04 10.62
N ILE A 139 -8.28 1.62 10.11
CA ILE A 139 -7.14 2.04 10.94
C ILE A 139 -7.61 3.09 11.95
N LEU A 140 -8.38 4.08 11.52
CA LEU A 140 -8.93 5.11 12.42
C LEU A 140 -9.83 4.52 13.49
N ALA A 141 -10.78 3.66 13.12
CA ALA A 141 -11.69 3.01 14.07
C ALA A 141 -10.92 2.21 15.11
N TYR A 142 -9.92 1.42 14.68
CA TYR A 142 -9.06 0.67 15.59
C TYR A 142 -8.27 1.59 16.51
N ALA A 143 -7.65 2.63 15.96
CA ALA A 143 -6.83 3.56 16.72
C ALA A 143 -7.65 4.34 17.75
N GLN A 144 -8.88 4.71 17.44
CA GLN A 144 -9.81 5.36 18.38
C GLN A 144 -10.24 4.43 19.52
N ASP A 145 -10.51 3.17 19.23
CA ASP A 145 -10.91 2.17 20.24
C ASP A 145 -9.73 1.73 21.12
N LYS A 146 -8.62 1.34 20.52
CA LYS A 146 -7.47 0.75 21.22
C LYS A 146 -6.42 1.77 21.69
N LYS A 147 -6.55 3.05 21.32
CA LYS A 147 -5.55 4.11 21.56
C LYS A 147 -4.16 3.76 21.04
N SER A 148 -4.09 2.83 20.09
CA SER A 148 -2.86 2.36 19.43
C SER A 148 -3.13 2.08 17.97
N LEU A 149 -2.09 2.19 17.13
CA LEU A 149 -2.19 1.78 15.74
C LEU A 149 -2.21 0.26 15.61
N PRO A 150 -2.93 -0.30 14.63
CA PRO A 150 -2.82 -1.71 14.31
C PRO A 150 -1.47 -2.01 13.66
N ASN A 151 -1.00 -3.26 13.77
CA ASN A 151 0.23 -3.68 13.08
C ASN A 151 -0.01 -3.96 11.59
N TYR A 152 -1.24 -4.25 11.22
CA TYR A 152 -1.68 -4.54 9.85
C TYR A 152 -3.10 -4.06 9.65
N VAL A 153 -3.51 -3.95 8.40
CA VAL A 153 -4.88 -3.71 7.98
C VAL A 153 -5.34 -4.82 7.05
N THR A 154 -6.58 -5.27 7.18
CA THR A 154 -7.15 -6.29 6.30
C THR A 154 -7.80 -5.63 5.10
N PHE A 155 -7.63 -6.27 3.95
CA PHE A 155 -8.31 -5.91 2.73
C PHE A 155 -9.76 -6.42 2.77
N PRO A 156 -10.74 -5.65 2.29
CA PRO A 156 -12.12 -6.10 2.26
C PRO A 156 -12.31 -7.25 1.28
N SER A 157 -13.26 -8.13 1.55
CA SER A 157 -13.83 -8.99 0.50
C SER A 157 -14.57 -8.13 -0.52
N SER A 158 -14.76 -8.63 -1.73
CA SER A 158 -15.43 -7.89 -2.83
C SER A 158 -16.81 -7.35 -2.46
N ASP A 159 -17.47 -7.94 -1.47
CA ASP A 159 -18.82 -7.59 -1.03
C ASP A 159 -18.83 -6.48 0.05
N GLU A 160 -17.67 -6.17 0.66
CA GLU A 160 -17.56 -5.23 1.77
C GLU A 160 -17.26 -3.78 1.35
N THR A 161 -17.11 -3.52 0.06
CA THR A 161 -16.78 -2.20 -0.50
C THR A 161 -18.01 -1.38 -0.91
N SER A 162 -19.23 -1.89 -0.69
CA SER A 162 -20.44 -1.16 -1.02
C SER A 162 -20.57 0.12 -0.19
N GLU A 163 -21.03 1.18 -0.84
CA GLU A 163 -21.27 2.47 -0.21
C GLU A 163 -22.21 2.32 0.99
N GLY A 164 -21.75 2.70 2.18
CA GLY A 164 -22.51 2.54 3.43
C GLY A 164 -22.14 1.34 4.31
N TYR A 165 -21.23 0.48 3.88
CA TYR A 165 -20.73 -0.59 4.72
C TYR A 165 -19.87 -0.03 5.86
N MET A 166 -20.37 -0.15 7.09
CA MET A 166 -19.61 0.16 8.31
C MET A 166 -19.02 -1.13 8.86
N PRO A 167 -17.69 -1.32 8.81
CA PRO A 167 -17.09 -2.53 9.33
C PRO A 167 -17.37 -2.67 10.83
N GLN A 168 -17.97 -3.77 11.23
CA GLN A 168 -18.09 -4.08 12.64
C GLN A 168 -16.70 -4.41 13.20
N LEU A 169 -16.38 -3.84 14.35
CA LEU A 169 -15.07 -3.93 15.03
C LEU A 169 -14.68 -5.33 15.51
N THR A 170 -15.52 -6.33 15.31
CA THR A 170 -15.24 -7.71 15.71
C THR A 170 -14.43 -8.43 14.64
N MET A 171 -13.13 -8.20 14.66
CA MET A 171 -12.20 -9.02 13.89
C MET A 171 -11.73 -10.23 14.70
N ILE A 172 -12.37 -11.36 14.47
CA ILE A 172 -11.71 -12.65 14.67
C ILE A 172 -11.05 -12.96 13.31
N VAL A 173 -9.79 -12.60 13.17
CA VAL A 173 -9.00 -13.03 12.02
C VAL A 173 -8.64 -14.49 12.23
N THR A 174 -9.47 -15.38 11.70
CA THR A 174 -9.26 -16.83 11.77
C THR A 174 -8.33 -17.33 10.64
N LYS A 175 -7.97 -16.47 9.70
CA LYS A 175 -7.03 -16.76 8.61
C LYS A 175 -6.16 -15.54 8.33
N HIS A 176 -4.88 -15.77 8.06
CA HIS A 176 -3.91 -14.73 7.68
C HIS A 176 -4.06 -14.24 6.23
N ASP A 177 -5.24 -14.44 5.62
CA ASP A 177 -5.53 -14.04 4.26
C ASP A 177 -5.86 -12.53 4.20
N ASN A 178 -5.40 -11.85 3.16
CA ASN A 178 -5.72 -10.45 2.88
C ASN A 178 -5.22 -9.42 3.91
N MET A 179 -4.07 -9.64 4.52
CA MET A 179 -3.45 -8.66 5.44
C MET A 179 -2.32 -7.90 4.75
N MET A 180 -2.35 -6.58 4.87
CA MET A 180 -1.22 -5.72 4.53
C MET A 180 -0.64 -5.11 5.80
N ASN A 181 0.67 -5.15 5.99
CA ASN A 181 1.27 -4.50 7.14
C ASN A 181 1.07 -2.97 7.07
N LEU A 182 1.03 -2.33 8.23
CA LEU A 182 0.74 -0.90 8.31
C LEU A 182 1.76 -0.05 7.55
N ASN A 183 3.04 -0.41 7.58
CA ASN A 183 4.08 0.34 6.85
C ASN A 183 3.87 0.27 5.33
N ALA A 184 3.59 -0.91 4.79
CA ALA A 184 3.27 -1.07 3.37
C ALA A 184 2.02 -0.27 2.98
N TYR A 185 0.97 -0.34 3.80
CA TYR A 185 -0.22 0.47 3.56
C TYR A 185 0.08 1.98 3.61
N MET A 186 0.90 2.43 4.55
CA MET A 186 1.29 3.84 4.65
C MET A 186 2.08 4.32 3.42
N VAL A 187 2.89 3.46 2.81
CA VAL A 187 3.55 3.78 1.53
C VAL A 187 2.52 3.97 0.42
N VAL A 188 1.55 3.07 0.31
CA VAL A 188 0.44 3.21 -0.65
C VAL A 188 -0.36 4.48 -0.40
N LEU A 189 -0.72 4.74 0.86
CA LEU A 189 -1.51 5.91 1.26
C LEU A 189 -0.78 7.23 0.95
N THR A 190 0.48 7.35 1.32
CA THR A 190 1.27 8.57 1.06
C THR A 190 1.52 8.77 -0.44
N ARG A 191 1.68 7.69 -1.21
CA ARG A 191 1.74 7.73 -2.68
C ARG A 191 0.43 8.24 -3.29
N ALA A 192 -0.70 7.75 -2.79
CA ALA A 192 -2.02 8.22 -3.22
C ALA A 192 -2.21 9.71 -2.92
N LEU A 193 -1.80 10.16 -1.73
CA LEU A 193 -1.86 11.58 -1.34
C LEU A 193 -0.91 12.45 -2.18
N LYS A 194 0.27 11.94 -2.53
CA LYS A 194 1.16 12.62 -3.50
C LYS A 194 0.46 12.80 -4.85
N TYR A 195 -0.20 11.76 -5.36
CA TYR A 195 -0.97 11.87 -6.61
C TYR A 195 -2.04 12.96 -6.52
N VAL A 196 -2.83 12.99 -5.44
CA VAL A 196 -3.86 14.02 -5.22
C VAL A 196 -3.25 15.42 -5.21
N LYS A 197 -2.10 15.60 -4.53
CA LYS A 197 -1.34 16.85 -4.51
C LYS A 197 -0.94 17.30 -5.93
N GLU A 198 -0.37 16.41 -6.72
CA GLU A 198 0.17 16.70 -8.04
C GLU A 198 -0.90 16.84 -9.12
N ASN A 199 -2.12 16.40 -8.86
CA ASN A 199 -3.25 16.44 -9.78
C ASN A 199 -4.39 17.35 -9.31
N GLU A 200 -4.06 18.45 -8.62
CA GLU A 200 -5.01 19.51 -8.25
C GLU A 200 -6.23 18.98 -7.48
N GLY A 201 -6.02 18.07 -6.56
CA GLY A 201 -7.05 17.47 -5.72
C GLY A 201 -7.83 16.32 -6.35
N LYS A 202 -7.54 15.93 -7.60
CA LYS A 202 -8.17 14.76 -8.23
C LYS A 202 -7.67 13.48 -7.59
N THR A 203 -8.59 12.57 -7.31
CA THR A 203 -8.25 11.26 -6.75
C THR A 203 -7.76 10.29 -7.84
N PRO A 204 -6.77 9.42 -7.53
CA PRO A 204 -6.39 8.36 -8.46
C PRO A 204 -7.50 7.32 -8.58
N GLU A 205 -7.66 6.68 -9.72
CA GLU A 205 -8.49 5.49 -9.84
C GLU A 205 -7.85 4.33 -9.09
N LYS A 206 -6.55 4.12 -9.31
CA LYS A 206 -5.74 3.09 -8.69
C LYS A 206 -4.36 3.62 -8.32
N VAL A 207 -3.72 3.00 -7.35
CA VAL A 207 -2.37 3.30 -6.89
C VAL A 207 -1.57 2.00 -6.85
N SER A 208 -0.36 2.02 -7.41
CA SER A 208 0.55 0.88 -7.29
C SER A 208 0.86 0.63 -5.82
N SER A 209 0.77 -0.62 -5.42
CA SER A 209 0.95 -1.05 -4.03
C SER A 209 2.36 -1.52 -3.72
N TRP A 210 3.14 -1.95 -4.72
CA TRP A 210 4.45 -2.49 -4.42
C TRP A 210 5.40 -1.39 -3.93
N PRO A 211 6.01 -1.60 -2.76
CA PRO A 211 6.93 -0.63 -2.21
C PRO A 211 8.33 -0.81 -2.78
N ALA A 212 9.08 0.29 -2.90
CA ALA A 212 10.50 0.29 -3.28
C ALA A 212 11.38 -0.54 -2.32
N THR A 213 10.87 -0.93 -1.14
CA THR A 213 11.54 -1.85 -0.21
C THR A 213 11.93 -3.18 -0.84
N TYR A 214 11.25 -3.59 -1.92
CA TYR A 214 11.65 -4.78 -2.69
C TYR A 214 12.91 -4.57 -3.56
N LEU A 215 13.50 -3.38 -3.48
CA LEU A 215 14.81 -3.05 -4.01
C LEU A 215 15.90 -2.92 -2.93
N ASP A 216 15.53 -2.98 -1.64
CA ASP A 216 16.47 -2.72 -0.54
C ASP A 216 17.43 -3.88 -0.28
N ALA A 217 18.62 -3.52 0.24
CA ALA A 217 19.48 -4.48 0.90
C ALA A 217 18.87 -4.88 2.25
N VAL A 218 18.86 -6.20 2.54
CA VAL A 218 18.44 -6.74 3.83
C VAL A 218 19.46 -7.75 4.33
N ARG A 219 19.35 -8.18 5.59
CA ARG A 219 20.34 -8.98 6.29
C ARG A 219 20.93 -10.14 5.50
N ASN A 220 20.06 -10.99 4.89
CA ASN A 220 20.49 -12.15 4.13
C ASN A 220 20.56 -11.89 2.61
N CYS A 221 20.35 -10.64 2.19
CA CYS A 221 20.29 -10.22 0.81
C CYS A 221 21.01 -8.87 0.63
N PRO A 222 22.36 -8.83 0.82
CA PRO A 222 23.15 -7.62 0.72
C PRO A 222 23.44 -7.25 -0.74
N LYS A 223 22.48 -6.67 -1.44
CA LYS A 223 22.54 -6.35 -2.88
C LYS A 223 23.77 -5.52 -3.29
N ASP A 224 24.28 -4.70 -2.35
CA ASP A 224 25.38 -3.78 -2.63
C ASP A 224 26.77 -4.40 -2.43
N ASP A 225 26.83 -5.63 -1.93
CA ASP A 225 28.09 -6.37 -1.72
C ASP A 225 28.79 -6.60 -3.07
N PRO A 226 30.13 -6.39 -3.12
CA PRO A 226 30.90 -6.62 -4.34
C PRO A 226 30.78 -8.04 -4.91
N LEU A 227 30.62 -9.05 -4.07
CA LEU A 227 30.42 -10.44 -4.50
C LEU A 227 29.10 -10.61 -5.23
N VAL A 228 28.01 -10.00 -4.74
CA VAL A 228 26.71 -10.03 -5.41
C VAL A 228 26.80 -9.34 -6.78
N LYS A 229 27.42 -8.15 -6.84
CA LYS A 229 27.60 -7.39 -8.08
C LYS A 229 28.43 -8.15 -9.11
N SER A 230 29.54 -8.73 -8.70
CA SER A 230 30.39 -9.52 -9.60
C SER A 230 29.70 -10.79 -10.10
N THR A 231 28.84 -11.40 -9.27
CA THR A 231 28.04 -12.57 -9.67
C THR A 231 26.93 -12.17 -10.64
N LEU A 232 26.29 -11.04 -10.43
CA LEU A 232 25.35 -10.44 -11.38
C LEU A 232 26.02 -10.21 -12.74
N ASP A 233 27.19 -9.60 -12.74
CA ASP A 233 27.96 -9.38 -13.98
C ASP A 233 28.29 -10.70 -14.70
N ALA A 234 28.64 -11.74 -13.96
CA ALA A 234 28.88 -13.08 -14.50
C ALA A 234 27.60 -13.67 -15.14
N ALA A 235 26.45 -13.52 -14.48
CA ALA A 235 25.16 -13.97 -14.99
C ALA A 235 24.79 -13.26 -16.30
N LEU A 236 24.93 -11.93 -16.35
CA LEU A 236 24.64 -11.13 -17.54
C LEU A 236 25.60 -11.48 -18.69
N LYS A 237 26.91 -11.61 -18.39
CA LYS A 237 27.94 -11.99 -19.37
C LYS A 237 27.68 -13.37 -19.96
N LYS A 238 27.23 -14.36 -19.17
CA LYS A 238 26.89 -15.70 -19.64
C LYS A 238 25.82 -15.68 -20.73
N LYS A 239 24.93 -14.67 -20.69
CA LYS A 239 23.86 -14.47 -21.68
C LYS A 239 24.21 -13.42 -22.75
N ASN A 240 25.45 -12.93 -22.77
CA ASN A 240 25.91 -11.85 -23.67
C ASN A 240 25.05 -10.57 -23.56
N LEU A 241 24.56 -10.25 -22.35
CA LEU A 241 23.73 -9.06 -22.09
C LEU A 241 24.62 -7.85 -21.76
N GLY A 242 24.34 -6.73 -22.43
CA GLY A 242 25.00 -5.44 -22.22
C GLY A 242 24.19 -4.50 -21.31
N ALA A 243 24.64 -3.25 -21.25
CA ALA A 243 23.99 -2.20 -20.43
C ALA A 243 22.55 -1.90 -20.90
N ASP A 244 22.28 -2.07 -22.19
CA ASP A 244 20.97 -1.87 -22.84
C ASP A 244 19.98 -3.01 -22.67
N ALA A 245 20.39 -4.10 -21.99
CA ALA A 245 19.49 -5.21 -21.72
C ALA A 245 18.28 -4.79 -20.89
N THR A 246 17.09 -5.25 -21.30
CA THR A 246 15.84 -4.97 -20.58
C THR A 246 15.84 -5.60 -19.19
N ALA A 247 14.99 -5.10 -18.29
CA ALA A 247 14.82 -5.68 -16.96
C ALA A 247 14.42 -7.18 -17.05
N ARG A 248 13.57 -7.52 -18.01
CA ARG A 248 13.16 -8.91 -18.27
C ARG A 248 14.32 -9.81 -18.66
N GLN A 249 15.15 -9.39 -19.59
CA GLN A 249 16.33 -10.15 -20.00
C GLN A 249 17.31 -10.35 -18.84
N LYS A 250 17.54 -9.31 -18.04
CA LYS A 250 18.38 -9.40 -16.83
C LYS A 250 17.80 -10.37 -15.80
N ALA A 251 16.48 -10.31 -15.55
CA ALA A 251 15.79 -11.19 -14.60
C ALA A 251 15.88 -12.66 -15.03
N GLU A 252 15.66 -12.95 -16.29
CA GLU A 252 15.80 -14.31 -16.85
C GLU A 252 17.25 -14.82 -16.74
N ALA A 253 18.23 -13.96 -17.05
CA ALA A 253 19.65 -14.33 -16.94
C ALA A 253 20.05 -14.64 -15.49
N ILE A 254 19.57 -13.85 -14.52
CA ILE A 254 19.82 -14.06 -13.09
C ILE A 254 19.21 -15.38 -12.64
N PHE A 255 17.93 -15.60 -12.96
CA PHE A 255 17.22 -16.82 -12.60
C PHE A 255 17.91 -18.07 -13.18
N GLU A 256 18.22 -18.06 -14.47
CA GLU A 256 18.87 -19.19 -15.13
C GLU A 256 20.29 -19.42 -14.61
N TYR A 257 21.01 -18.35 -14.26
CA TYR A 257 22.32 -18.49 -13.63
C TYR A 257 22.21 -19.18 -12.27
N ALA A 258 21.26 -18.76 -11.43
CA ALA A 258 21.04 -19.37 -10.11
C ALA A 258 20.61 -20.84 -10.22
N ARG A 259 19.71 -21.16 -11.16
CA ARG A 259 19.23 -22.52 -11.41
C ARG A 259 20.34 -23.46 -11.96
N ASP A 260 21.18 -22.95 -12.85
CA ASP A 260 22.09 -23.78 -13.63
C ASP A 260 23.50 -23.90 -13.02
N GLU A 261 23.92 -22.91 -12.21
CA GLU A 261 25.26 -22.81 -11.65
C GLU A 261 25.36 -23.20 -10.18
N TRP A 262 24.21 -23.30 -9.49
CA TRP A 262 24.20 -23.61 -8.07
C TRP A 262 23.49 -24.91 -7.77
N GLU A 263 24.11 -25.73 -6.90
CA GLU A 263 23.57 -27.01 -6.48
C GLU A 263 22.50 -26.84 -5.40
N TRP A 264 21.42 -27.62 -5.47
CA TRP A 264 20.44 -27.70 -4.39
C TRP A 264 20.97 -28.62 -3.27
N GLU A 265 20.78 -28.19 -2.01
CA GLU A 265 21.19 -28.89 -0.81
C GLU A 265 20.03 -29.15 0.14
N ASP A 266 19.99 -30.31 0.78
CA ASP A 266 18.90 -30.70 1.68
C ASP A 266 19.22 -30.32 3.12
N TYR A 267 18.62 -29.18 3.58
CA TYR A 267 18.58 -28.74 4.98
C TYR A 267 17.44 -27.76 5.20
N MET A 268 17.13 -27.49 6.48
CA MET A 268 16.06 -26.58 6.88
C MET A 268 16.59 -25.17 7.17
N ASN A 269 15.76 -24.17 6.86
CA ASN A 269 15.99 -22.74 7.11
C ASN A 269 17.24 -22.17 6.42
N THR A 270 17.45 -20.88 6.55
CA THR A 270 18.64 -20.17 6.06
C THR A 270 19.89 -20.60 6.85
N ARG A 271 20.96 -20.98 6.14
CA ARG A 271 22.27 -21.26 6.74
C ARG A 271 23.39 -20.42 6.15
N LYS A 272 23.25 -19.99 4.90
CA LYS A 272 24.31 -19.34 4.13
C LYS A 272 24.01 -17.89 3.81
N GLY A 273 22.74 -17.57 3.60
CA GLY A 273 22.35 -16.29 3.03
C GLY A 273 22.90 -16.10 1.60
N ALA A 274 22.73 -14.92 1.01
CA ALA A 274 23.17 -14.70 -0.37
C ALA A 274 24.69 -14.91 -0.57
N LEU A 275 25.50 -14.33 0.32
CA LEU A 275 26.98 -14.41 0.16
C LEU A 275 27.50 -15.83 0.33
N GLY A 276 27.00 -16.54 1.35
CA GLY A 276 27.41 -17.92 1.58
C GLY A 276 26.99 -18.87 0.43
N THR A 277 25.81 -18.66 -0.15
CA THR A 277 25.30 -19.40 -1.30
C THR A 277 26.17 -19.18 -2.55
N ILE A 278 26.49 -17.92 -2.85
CA ILE A 278 27.35 -17.57 -3.98
C ILE A 278 28.73 -18.20 -3.82
N ASN A 279 29.35 -18.10 -2.64
CA ASN A 279 30.67 -18.69 -2.38
C ASN A 279 30.65 -20.23 -2.45
N ALA A 280 29.64 -20.87 -1.89
CA ALA A 280 29.49 -22.32 -1.90
C ALA A 280 29.00 -22.89 -3.23
N LYS A 281 28.44 -22.03 -4.10
CA LYS A 281 27.73 -22.44 -5.32
C LYS A 281 26.61 -23.44 -5.03
N GLY A 282 25.87 -23.22 -3.97
CA GLY A 282 24.76 -24.09 -3.59
C GLY A 282 24.12 -23.73 -2.27
N GLY A 283 22.90 -24.24 -2.08
CA GLY A 283 22.09 -24.03 -0.89
C GLY A 283 20.72 -24.69 -1.03
N ASN A 284 19.91 -24.57 0.03
CA ASN A 284 18.51 -25.01 -0.03
C ASN A 284 17.63 -23.93 -0.72
N CYS A 285 16.33 -24.14 -0.76
CA CYS A 285 15.38 -23.18 -1.35
C CYS A 285 15.49 -21.78 -0.72
N CYS A 286 15.74 -21.65 0.59
CA CYS A 286 15.91 -20.36 1.27
C CYS A 286 17.17 -19.65 0.78
N ASP A 287 18.29 -20.32 0.81
CA ASP A 287 19.60 -19.74 0.49
C ASP A 287 19.73 -19.39 -0.99
N LEU A 288 19.24 -20.26 -1.90
CA LEU A 288 19.17 -19.98 -3.33
C LEU A 288 18.26 -18.76 -3.61
N THR A 289 17.15 -18.64 -2.89
CA THR A 289 16.26 -17.49 -2.99
C THR A 289 16.93 -16.18 -2.54
N HIS A 290 17.68 -16.20 -1.42
CA HIS A 290 18.43 -15.03 -0.96
C HIS A 290 19.40 -14.51 -2.02
N ALA A 291 20.18 -15.39 -2.62
CA ALA A 291 21.17 -15.02 -3.62
C ALA A 291 20.52 -14.50 -4.92
N THR A 292 19.43 -15.13 -5.37
CA THR A 292 18.67 -14.70 -6.55
C THR A 292 18.06 -13.32 -6.34
N ILE A 293 17.41 -13.08 -5.19
CA ILE A 293 16.82 -11.78 -4.84
C ILE A 293 17.92 -10.71 -4.74
N ALA A 294 19.08 -11.02 -4.12
CA ALA A 294 20.18 -10.08 -4.01
C ALA A 294 20.67 -9.60 -5.39
N MET A 295 20.85 -10.51 -6.33
CA MET A 295 21.23 -10.15 -7.71
C MET A 295 20.15 -9.35 -8.44
N CYS A 296 18.87 -9.70 -8.29
CA CYS A 296 17.77 -8.93 -8.89
C CYS A 296 17.74 -7.49 -8.35
N ARG A 297 17.83 -7.32 -7.03
CA ARG A 297 17.86 -6.00 -6.40
C ARG A 297 19.11 -5.21 -6.77
N ALA A 298 20.26 -5.86 -6.92
CA ALA A 298 21.48 -5.24 -7.42
C ALA A 298 21.35 -4.76 -8.87
N ALA A 299 20.56 -5.47 -9.69
CA ALA A 299 20.23 -5.08 -11.05
C ALA A 299 19.13 -3.98 -11.14
N GLY A 300 18.64 -3.47 -10.01
CA GLY A 300 17.52 -2.53 -9.96
C GLY A 300 16.15 -3.16 -10.26
N ILE A 301 16.03 -4.47 -10.11
CA ILE A 301 14.80 -5.22 -10.36
C ILE A 301 14.15 -5.57 -9.03
N PRO A 302 12.89 -5.13 -8.76
CA PRO A 302 12.18 -5.50 -7.54
C PRO A 302 12.02 -7.02 -7.42
N ALA A 303 12.38 -7.55 -6.26
CA ALA A 303 12.26 -8.99 -5.98
C ALA A 303 11.91 -9.22 -4.52
N ARG A 304 11.02 -10.20 -4.26
CA ARG A 304 10.49 -10.53 -2.94
C ARG A 304 10.46 -12.02 -2.71
N TYR A 305 10.30 -12.41 -1.46
CA TYR A 305 10.15 -13.79 -1.04
C TYR A 305 8.69 -14.23 -1.09
N LEU A 306 8.41 -15.39 -1.66
CA LEU A 306 7.13 -16.09 -1.59
C LEU A 306 7.32 -17.36 -0.76
N HIS A 307 6.56 -17.51 0.32
CA HIS A 307 6.62 -18.66 1.22
C HIS A 307 5.28 -19.38 1.31
N GLY A 308 5.29 -20.70 1.28
CA GLY A 308 4.10 -21.52 1.46
C GLY A 308 4.40 -23.00 1.63
N GLN A 309 3.36 -23.76 1.98
CA GLN A 309 3.38 -25.22 1.90
C GLN A 309 2.90 -25.62 0.51
N CYS A 310 3.78 -26.21 -0.28
CA CYS A 310 3.55 -26.48 -1.68
C CYS A 310 3.35 -27.98 -1.95
N TYR A 311 2.40 -28.31 -2.86
CA TYR A 311 2.18 -29.68 -3.32
C TYR A 311 3.18 -30.06 -4.40
N PHE A 312 4.13 -30.91 -4.07
CA PHE A 312 5.03 -31.57 -5.01
C PHE A 312 4.59 -33.02 -5.26
N THR A 313 5.23 -33.69 -6.22
CA THR A 313 4.99 -35.12 -6.45
C THR A 313 5.42 -35.97 -5.25
N SER A 314 6.39 -35.52 -4.48
CA SER A 314 6.92 -36.16 -3.27
C SER A 314 6.09 -35.86 -2.00
N GLY A 315 5.09 -34.99 -2.07
CA GLY A 315 4.24 -34.59 -0.92
C GLY A 315 4.15 -33.09 -0.73
N VAL A 316 3.68 -32.68 0.45
CA VAL A 316 3.62 -31.26 0.84
C VAL A 316 4.93 -30.86 1.50
N ILE A 317 5.55 -29.81 0.98
CA ILE A 317 6.87 -29.34 1.44
C ILE A 317 6.80 -27.82 1.65
N GLY A 318 7.32 -27.34 2.77
CA GLY A 318 7.57 -25.92 3.00
C GLY A 318 8.56 -25.39 1.95
N HIS A 319 8.17 -24.40 1.18
CA HIS A 319 8.97 -23.91 0.07
C HIS A 319 9.05 -22.40 0.04
N LEU A 320 10.25 -21.91 -0.23
CA LEU A 320 10.57 -20.50 -0.36
C LEU A 320 11.20 -20.24 -1.72
N ILE A 321 10.67 -19.24 -2.41
CA ILE A 321 11.09 -18.90 -3.77
C ILE A 321 11.04 -17.40 -4.01
N PRO A 322 11.82 -16.88 -4.97
CA PRO A 322 11.70 -15.49 -5.39
C PRO A 322 10.48 -15.26 -6.29
N GLU A 323 9.79 -14.15 -6.06
CA GLU A 323 8.97 -13.47 -7.06
C GLU A 323 9.73 -12.26 -7.58
N ILE A 324 9.81 -12.09 -8.89
CA ILE A 324 10.57 -11.04 -9.57
C ILE A 324 9.61 -10.16 -10.37
N TYR A 325 9.69 -8.82 -10.20
CA TYR A 325 8.79 -7.87 -10.86
C TYR A 325 9.41 -7.32 -12.15
N VAL A 326 8.88 -7.74 -13.28
CA VAL A 326 9.20 -7.22 -14.62
C VAL A 326 7.97 -7.24 -15.52
N ASP A 327 7.93 -6.38 -16.51
CA ASP A 327 6.82 -6.24 -17.47
C ASP A 327 5.47 -6.02 -16.78
N GLY A 328 5.47 -5.21 -15.70
CA GLY A 328 4.26 -4.81 -14.98
C GLY A 328 3.64 -5.90 -14.09
N LYS A 329 4.30 -7.02 -13.86
CA LYS A 329 3.80 -8.08 -12.98
C LYS A 329 4.87 -8.87 -12.25
N TRP A 330 4.46 -9.59 -11.21
CA TRP A 330 5.29 -10.53 -10.47
C TRP A 330 5.36 -11.88 -11.18
N TRP A 331 6.58 -12.41 -11.30
CA TRP A 331 6.86 -13.70 -11.87
C TRP A 331 7.48 -14.60 -10.82
N VAL A 332 6.89 -15.77 -10.64
CA VAL A 332 7.42 -16.83 -9.77
C VAL A 332 8.64 -17.46 -10.43
N CYS A 333 9.71 -17.63 -9.67
CA CYS A 333 10.96 -18.18 -10.18
C CYS A 333 11.53 -19.16 -9.14
N ASP A 334 11.74 -20.43 -9.52
CA ASP A 334 12.23 -21.47 -8.59
C ASP A 334 13.64 -21.91 -8.98
N PRO A 335 14.71 -21.29 -8.44
CA PRO A 335 16.09 -21.67 -8.77
C PRO A 335 16.53 -23.00 -8.15
N SER A 336 15.73 -23.57 -7.23
CA SER A 336 16.05 -24.85 -6.58
C SER A 336 15.69 -26.09 -7.41
N ASN A 337 15.09 -25.90 -8.59
CA ASN A 337 14.66 -26.96 -9.47
C ASN A 337 15.24 -26.77 -10.88
N ASN A 338 16.11 -27.67 -11.29
CA ASN A 338 16.82 -27.62 -12.59
C ASN A 338 15.88 -27.65 -13.81
N ASN A 339 14.62 -28.09 -13.64
CA ASN A 339 13.63 -28.11 -14.70
C ASN A 339 12.71 -26.85 -14.66
N ALA A 340 12.95 -25.94 -13.73
CA ALA A 340 12.15 -24.73 -13.62
C ALA A 340 12.36 -23.78 -14.81
N THR A 341 11.29 -23.11 -15.20
CA THR A 341 11.32 -22.03 -16.19
C THR A 341 10.87 -20.74 -15.56
N PHE A 342 11.40 -19.63 -16.03
CA PHE A 342 11.03 -18.30 -15.54
C PHE A 342 9.51 -18.09 -15.60
N GLY A 343 8.91 -17.76 -14.47
CA GLY A 343 7.47 -17.47 -14.38
C GLY A 343 6.57 -18.69 -14.27
N THR A 344 7.13 -19.88 -14.14
CA THR A 344 6.33 -21.11 -14.02
C THR A 344 6.61 -21.81 -12.68
N PRO A 345 5.59 -21.99 -11.82
CA PRO A 345 5.73 -22.75 -10.60
C PRO A 345 6.12 -24.21 -10.85
N THR A 346 6.97 -24.76 -10.00
CA THR A 346 7.38 -26.18 -10.07
C THR A 346 6.50 -27.10 -9.23
N TRP A 347 5.56 -26.52 -8.47
CA TRP A 347 4.57 -27.22 -7.65
C TRP A 347 3.18 -27.20 -8.28
N LYS A 348 2.32 -28.12 -7.85
CA LYS A 348 0.94 -28.27 -8.38
C LYS A 348 -0.08 -27.33 -7.74
N GLY A 349 0.26 -26.67 -6.65
CA GLY A 349 -0.57 -25.76 -5.88
C GLY A 349 0.02 -25.52 -4.50
N MET A 350 -0.56 -24.59 -3.74
CA MET A 350 -0.22 -24.34 -2.33
C MET A 350 -1.31 -24.89 -1.42
N GLU A 351 -0.93 -25.66 -0.41
CA GLU A 351 -1.81 -26.05 0.70
C GLU A 351 -2.02 -24.86 1.64
N THR A 352 -0.94 -24.13 1.93
CA THR A 352 -0.95 -22.95 2.78
C THR A 352 -0.07 -21.88 2.17
N PHE A 353 -0.62 -20.69 1.99
CA PHE A 353 0.12 -19.50 1.65
C PHE A 353 0.56 -18.82 2.96
N ASN A 354 1.86 -18.77 3.22
CA ASN A 354 2.40 -18.17 4.43
C ASN A 354 2.68 -16.67 4.29
N GLY A 355 2.90 -16.19 3.07
CA GLY A 355 3.04 -14.77 2.82
C GLY A 355 4.11 -14.39 1.79
N ARG A 356 4.20 -13.08 1.55
CA ARG A 356 5.23 -12.40 0.77
C ARG A 356 6.03 -11.49 1.67
N TYR A 357 7.35 -11.44 1.49
CA TYR A 357 8.23 -10.75 2.42
C TYR A 357 9.29 -9.93 1.69
N ASN A 358 9.67 -8.80 2.28
CA ASN A 358 10.87 -8.08 1.88
C ASN A 358 12.15 -8.70 2.46
N GLU A 359 12.06 -9.24 3.67
CA GLU A 359 13.14 -9.87 4.43
C GLU A 359 12.62 -11.12 5.14
N LEU A 360 13.46 -12.12 5.29
CA LEU A 360 13.17 -13.30 6.10
C LEU A 360 13.96 -13.25 7.40
N GLU A 361 13.34 -13.73 8.47
CA GLU A 361 13.96 -13.79 9.80
C GLU A 361 14.66 -15.12 10.09
N PHE A 362 14.45 -16.15 9.26
CA PHE A 362 15.00 -17.50 9.45
C PHE A 362 15.92 -17.95 8.32
#